data_6168d1c516b88948d75562ec12f551e9
#
_entry.id   6168d1c516b88948d75562ec12f551e9
#
_cell.length_a   1.000
_cell.length_b   1.000
_cell.length_c   1.000
_cell.angle_alpha   90.00
_cell.angle_beta   90.00
_cell.angle_gamma   90.00
#
_symmetry.space_group_name_H-M   'P 1'
#
loop_
_entity.id
_entity.type
_entity.pdbx_description
1 polymer ?
#
loop_
_entity_poly.entity_id
_entity_poly.type
_entity_poly.pdbx_seq_one_letter_code
_entity_poly.pdbx_strand_id
1 'polypeptide(L)'
;SLDVKSLITEEVDLADYEEIYGDMRKKGSIASILRFPADSKMESVVSIGSNAFVSGNGKIGIIGAGNYTSAMIIPCLAKAHARIKYIASAQGLSAKILARKAGAENATSDYQNILKDPEVDLVMVTTRHNLHARMVIEALRNGKSVFVEKPLCLNETELDDIIRAYQGAPEGTTLTVGFNRRFSPFAEKMRRLLGDGPKNIVATMNAGFIPREVWVHDLEIGGGRIIGEACHFIDLCSFLAGSEVVAVCMNALGENPEENTDNASILLRYANGTNAVINYFANGSKSYAKERVEVFSQERVLVLDNWRKLTGYGFKGFSAMKAGMDTVSYTHLT
;
A
#
# COMPACT_ATOMS: atom_id res chain seq x y z
N SER A 1 -49.89 8.70 -12.21
CA SER A 1 -48.87 7.66 -11.99
C SER A 1 -48.96 6.63 -13.11
N LEU A 2 -47.85 6.31 -13.70
CA LEU A 2 -47.78 5.28 -14.75
C LEU A 2 -47.90 3.90 -14.07
N ASP A 3 -48.90 3.09 -14.51
CA ASP A 3 -49.01 1.72 -14.00
C ASP A 3 -48.06 0.81 -14.81
N VAL A 4 -46.97 0.39 -14.16
CA VAL A 4 -45.94 -0.48 -14.77
C VAL A 4 -46.09 -1.95 -14.39
N LYS A 5 -47.14 -2.33 -13.65
CA LYS A 5 -47.33 -3.70 -13.21
C LYS A 5 -47.43 -4.71 -14.34
N SER A 6 -48.00 -4.30 -15.45
CA SER A 6 -48.12 -5.16 -16.67
C SER A 6 -46.77 -5.45 -17.34
N LEU A 7 -45.69 -4.72 -16.98
CA LEU A 7 -44.35 -4.93 -17.51
C LEU A 7 -43.55 -5.94 -16.66
N ILE A 8 -44.01 -6.25 -15.45
CA ILE A 8 -43.35 -7.23 -14.61
C ILE A 8 -43.70 -8.61 -15.10
N THR A 9 -42.70 -9.29 -15.64
CA THR A 9 -42.86 -10.62 -16.24
C THR A 9 -42.59 -11.74 -15.25
N GLU A 10 -41.78 -11.48 -14.22
CA GLU A 10 -41.46 -12.47 -13.20
C GLU A 10 -41.05 -11.81 -11.89
N GLU A 11 -41.33 -12.52 -10.81
CA GLU A 11 -40.88 -12.15 -9.44
C GLU A 11 -40.20 -13.40 -8.87
N VAL A 12 -38.92 -13.26 -8.48
CA VAL A 12 -38.07 -14.36 -8.00
C VAL A 12 -37.44 -13.96 -6.66
N ASP A 13 -37.33 -14.90 -5.76
CA ASP A 13 -36.65 -14.65 -4.49
C ASP A 13 -35.16 -14.42 -4.72
N LEU A 14 -34.55 -13.55 -3.89
CA LEU A 14 -33.13 -13.21 -4.02
C LEU A 14 -32.21 -14.44 -3.98
N ALA A 15 -32.61 -15.51 -3.27
CA ALA A 15 -31.87 -16.76 -3.22
C ALA A 15 -31.71 -17.42 -4.60
N ASP A 16 -32.72 -17.24 -5.45
CA ASP A 16 -32.83 -17.88 -6.76
C ASP A 16 -32.48 -16.91 -7.92
N TYR A 17 -31.75 -15.82 -7.61
CA TYR A 17 -31.39 -14.76 -8.57
C TYR A 17 -30.68 -15.30 -9.84
N GLU A 18 -30.02 -16.44 -9.76
CA GLU A 18 -29.34 -17.08 -10.89
C GLU A 18 -30.32 -17.54 -11.96
N GLU A 19 -31.59 -17.80 -11.63
CA GLU A 19 -32.62 -18.13 -12.60
C GLU A 19 -32.91 -16.98 -13.57
N ILE A 20 -32.72 -15.74 -13.09
CA ILE A 20 -32.88 -14.52 -13.90
C ILE A 20 -31.57 -14.17 -14.63
N TYR A 21 -30.47 -14.12 -13.86
CA TYR A 21 -29.17 -13.63 -14.37
C TYR A 21 -28.33 -14.72 -15.04
N GLY A 22 -28.62 -16.00 -14.79
CA GLY A 22 -27.91 -17.13 -15.40
C GLY A 22 -28.23 -17.32 -16.90
N ASP A 23 -29.43 -16.91 -17.36
CA ASP A 23 -29.80 -16.94 -18.77
C ASP A 23 -30.52 -15.65 -19.21
N MET A 24 -29.74 -14.59 -19.42
CA MET A 24 -30.22 -13.29 -19.93
C MET A 24 -30.79 -13.35 -21.37
N ARG A 25 -30.86 -14.53 -22.00
CA ARG A 25 -31.43 -14.74 -23.34
C ARG A 25 -32.84 -15.28 -23.27
N LYS A 26 -33.45 -15.40 -22.09
CA LYS A 26 -34.82 -15.85 -21.93
C LYS A 26 -35.74 -14.92 -22.72
N LYS A 27 -36.28 -15.41 -23.83
CA LYS A 27 -37.21 -14.66 -24.69
C LYS A 27 -38.49 -14.39 -23.90
N GLY A 28 -38.89 -13.13 -23.79
CA GLY A 28 -40.16 -12.71 -23.21
C GLY A 28 -40.07 -12.03 -21.82
N SER A 29 -38.89 -11.96 -21.19
CA SER A 29 -38.72 -11.18 -19.97
C SER A 29 -38.59 -9.69 -20.31
N ILE A 30 -39.44 -8.85 -19.71
CA ILE A 30 -39.42 -7.40 -19.86
C ILE A 30 -38.84 -6.78 -18.60
N ALA A 31 -39.34 -7.18 -17.42
CA ALA A 31 -38.84 -6.74 -16.12
C ALA A 31 -38.97 -7.85 -15.07
N SER A 32 -37.89 -8.12 -14.36
CA SER A 32 -37.83 -9.09 -13.27
C SER A 32 -37.69 -8.36 -11.94
N ILE A 33 -38.46 -8.74 -10.94
CA ILE A 33 -38.34 -8.21 -9.58
C ILE A 33 -37.69 -9.28 -8.71
N LEU A 34 -36.63 -8.88 -7.98
CA LEU A 34 -36.05 -9.70 -6.93
C LEU A 34 -36.73 -9.37 -5.60
N ARG A 35 -37.28 -10.37 -4.95
CA ARG A 35 -37.81 -10.26 -3.59
C ARG A 35 -36.71 -10.45 -2.57
N PHE A 36 -36.47 -9.46 -1.77
CA PHE A 36 -35.58 -9.55 -0.63
C PHE A 36 -36.32 -10.12 0.58
N PRO A 37 -35.74 -11.09 1.31
CA PRO A 37 -36.39 -11.60 2.52
C PRO A 37 -36.53 -10.48 3.58
N ALA A 38 -37.72 -10.39 4.20
CA ALA A 38 -37.99 -9.37 5.20
C ALA A 38 -37.14 -9.50 6.47
N ASP A 39 -36.69 -10.72 6.78
CA ASP A 39 -35.92 -11.08 7.97
C ASP A 39 -34.47 -11.45 7.63
N SER A 40 -33.83 -10.81 6.65
CA SER A 40 -32.44 -11.06 6.35
C SER A 40 -31.56 -10.64 7.54
N LYS A 41 -31.01 -11.61 8.25
CA LYS A 41 -29.92 -11.34 9.19
C LYS A 41 -28.72 -10.85 8.38
N MET A 42 -28.34 -9.60 8.60
CA MET A 42 -27.12 -9.06 8.01
C MET A 42 -25.92 -9.70 8.72
N GLU A 43 -25.38 -10.75 8.15
CA GLU A 43 -24.13 -11.33 8.63
C GLU A 43 -22.95 -10.51 8.08
N SER A 44 -22.13 -9.97 8.97
CA SER A 44 -20.95 -9.20 8.60
C SER A 44 -19.80 -10.09 8.08
N VAL A 45 -19.86 -11.40 8.34
CA VAL A 45 -18.86 -12.39 7.93
C VAL A 45 -19.49 -13.41 6.98
N VAL A 46 -18.85 -13.62 5.84
CA VAL A 46 -19.21 -14.68 4.87
C VAL A 46 -18.06 -15.66 4.80
N SER A 47 -18.32 -16.93 5.13
CA SER A 47 -17.35 -18.02 4.91
C SER A 47 -17.23 -18.34 3.42
N ILE A 48 -16.01 -18.39 2.91
CA ILE A 48 -15.71 -18.70 1.51
C ILE A 48 -15.36 -20.19 1.33
N GLY A 49 -15.20 -20.90 2.44
CA GLY A 49 -14.81 -22.30 2.47
C GLY A 49 -13.36 -22.49 2.97
N SER A 50 -13.10 -23.62 3.57
CA SER A 50 -11.76 -23.99 4.03
C SER A 50 -11.00 -24.66 2.90
N ASN A 51 -10.10 -23.96 2.23
CA ASN A 51 -9.01 -24.67 1.57
C ASN A 51 -8.15 -25.27 2.67
N ALA A 52 -7.89 -26.59 2.60
CA ALA A 52 -7.00 -27.27 3.53
C ALA A 52 -5.58 -26.71 3.36
N PHE A 53 -5.22 -25.73 4.18
CA PHE A 53 -3.86 -25.22 4.22
C PHE A 53 -2.99 -26.17 5.04
N VAL A 54 -1.84 -26.53 4.49
CA VAL A 54 -0.76 -27.16 5.25
C VAL A 54 -0.34 -26.17 6.36
N SER A 55 -0.16 -26.66 7.58
CA SER A 55 0.14 -25.85 8.76
C SER A 55 1.35 -24.95 8.56
N GLY A 56 1.12 -23.65 8.34
CA GLY A 56 2.12 -22.58 8.42
C GLY A 56 1.90 -21.78 9.70
N ASN A 57 2.95 -21.19 10.24
CA ASN A 57 2.84 -20.27 11.36
C ASN A 57 2.22 -18.96 10.90
N GLY A 58 1.16 -18.54 11.56
CA GLY A 58 0.53 -17.24 11.40
C GLY A 58 -0.63 -17.19 10.41
N LYS A 59 -1.76 -16.63 10.85
CA LYS A 59 -2.92 -16.32 10.00
C LYS A 59 -3.02 -14.82 9.79
N ILE A 60 -3.31 -14.41 8.57
CA ILE A 60 -3.34 -13.01 8.15
C ILE A 60 -4.78 -12.54 7.99
N GLY A 61 -5.09 -11.38 8.55
CA GLY A 61 -6.27 -10.60 8.25
C GLY A 61 -5.90 -9.37 7.42
N ILE A 62 -6.54 -9.15 6.28
CA ILE A 62 -6.28 -8.02 5.40
C ILE A 62 -7.43 -7.02 5.49
N ILE A 63 -7.13 -5.77 5.82
CA ILE A 63 -8.08 -4.65 5.83
C ILE A 63 -7.80 -3.78 4.62
N GLY A 64 -8.68 -3.86 3.62
CA GLY A 64 -8.55 -3.17 2.33
C GLY A 64 -8.53 -4.15 1.15
N ALA A 65 -9.55 -4.08 0.28
CA ALA A 65 -9.68 -4.92 -0.91
C ALA A 65 -9.54 -4.09 -2.19
N GLY A 66 -8.58 -3.14 -2.21
CA GLY A 66 -8.30 -2.27 -3.34
C GLY A 66 -7.44 -2.90 -4.43
N ASN A 67 -7.17 -2.11 -5.48
CA ASN A 67 -6.36 -2.55 -6.62
C ASN A 67 -4.95 -2.96 -6.20
N TYR A 68 -4.30 -2.22 -5.31
CA TYR A 68 -2.95 -2.54 -4.84
C TYR A 68 -2.92 -3.88 -4.10
N THR A 69 -3.88 -4.11 -3.20
CA THR A 69 -4.02 -5.39 -2.51
C THR A 69 -4.16 -6.55 -3.49
N SER A 70 -5.07 -6.39 -4.47
CA SER A 70 -5.36 -7.43 -5.47
C SER A 70 -4.19 -7.71 -6.42
N ALA A 71 -3.49 -6.66 -6.87
CA ALA A 71 -2.45 -6.76 -7.90
C ALA A 71 -1.07 -7.07 -7.35
N MET A 72 -0.78 -6.64 -6.10
CA MET A 72 0.56 -6.74 -5.51
C MET A 72 0.60 -7.63 -4.28
N ILE A 73 -0.22 -7.34 -3.27
CA ILE A 73 -0.14 -8.04 -1.98
C ILE A 73 -0.53 -9.51 -2.11
N ILE A 74 -1.68 -9.80 -2.71
CA ILE A 74 -2.17 -11.19 -2.86
C ILE A 74 -1.18 -12.08 -3.62
N PRO A 75 -0.61 -11.69 -4.79
CA PRO A 75 0.40 -12.49 -5.46
C PRO A 75 1.67 -12.71 -4.64
N CYS A 76 2.11 -11.72 -3.85
CA CYS A 76 3.26 -11.86 -2.96
C CYS A 76 2.97 -12.85 -1.82
N LEU A 77 1.80 -12.77 -1.19
CA LEU A 77 1.37 -13.68 -0.14
C LEU A 77 1.21 -15.11 -0.66
N ALA A 78 0.68 -15.28 -1.87
CA ALA A 78 0.57 -16.58 -2.52
C ALA A 78 1.95 -17.22 -2.76
N LYS A 79 2.95 -16.45 -3.24
CA LYS A 79 4.33 -16.93 -3.38
C LYS A 79 4.97 -17.29 -2.04
N ALA A 80 4.60 -16.61 -0.97
CA ALA A 80 5.06 -16.88 0.40
C ALA A 80 4.27 -18.02 1.08
N HIS A 81 3.30 -18.64 0.40
CA HIS A 81 2.38 -19.63 0.95
C HIS A 81 1.69 -19.18 2.25
N ALA A 82 1.39 -17.88 2.33
CA ALA A 82 0.78 -17.28 3.50
C ALA A 82 -0.70 -17.66 3.63
N ARG A 83 -1.18 -17.82 4.87
CA ARG A 83 -2.57 -18.18 5.18
C ARG A 83 -3.39 -16.92 5.40
N ILE A 84 -4.34 -16.67 4.52
CA ILE A 84 -5.25 -15.52 4.64
C ILE A 84 -6.55 -16.01 5.27
N LYS A 85 -6.83 -15.59 6.51
CA LYS A 85 -8.07 -15.93 7.19
C LYS A 85 -9.21 -14.99 6.81
N TYR A 86 -8.93 -13.68 6.73
CA TYR A 86 -9.93 -12.68 6.39
C TYR A 86 -9.44 -11.70 5.33
N ILE A 87 -10.40 -11.25 4.51
CA ILE A 87 -10.28 -10.00 3.76
C ILE A 87 -11.47 -9.12 4.10
N ALA A 88 -11.20 -7.88 4.54
CA ALA A 88 -12.21 -6.91 4.93
C ALA A 88 -12.30 -5.75 3.95
N SER A 89 -13.52 -5.30 3.65
CA SER A 89 -13.80 -4.04 2.95
C SER A 89 -15.17 -3.54 3.33
N ALA A 90 -15.31 -2.24 3.61
CA ALA A 90 -16.58 -1.63 4.00
C ALA A 90 -17.74 -1.92 3.03
N GLN A 91 -17.45 -2.11 1.74
CA GLN A 91 -18.45 -2.45 0.72
C GLN A 91 -18.76 -3.96 0.63
N GLY A 92 -18.14 -4.82 1.42
CA GLY A 92 -18.39 -6.26 1.46
C GLY A 92 -18.15 -7.02 0.14
N LEU A 93 -18.75 -6.57 -0.95
CA LEU A 93 -18.64 -7.24 -2.26
C LEU A 93 -17.19 -7.36 -2.75
N SER A 94 -16.41 -6.29 -2.68
CA SER A 94 -14.98 -6.31 -3.06
C SER A 94 -14.17 -7.27 -2.19
N ALA A 95 -14.48 -7.32 -0.88
CA ALA A 95 -13.87 -8.29 0.03
C ALA A 95 -14.21 -9.73 -0.38
N LYS A 96 -15.48 -10.03 -0.70
CA LYS A 96 -15.94 -11.37 -1.10
C LYS A 96 -15.27 -11.83 -2.41
N ILE A 97 -15.20 -10.94 -3.41
CA ILE A 97 -14.56 -11.25 -4.70
C ILE A 97 -13.07 -11.53 -4.49
N LEU A 98 -12.37 -10.65 -3.73
CA LEU A 98 -10.94 -10.80 -3.50
C LEU A 98 -10.62 -12.01 -2.64
N ALA A 99 -11.44 -12.32 -1.61
CA ALA A 99 -11.29 -13.50 -0.76
C ALA A 99 -11.37 -14.80 -1.56
N ARG A 100 -12.35 -14.90 -2.46
CA ARG A 100 -12.47 -16.06 -3.38
C ARG A 100 -11.21 -16.20 -4.26
N LYS A 101 -10.75 -15.11 -4.86
CA LYS A 101 -9.56 -15.10 -5.72
C LYS A 101 -8.29 -15.48 -4.96
N ALA A 102 -8.17 -15.03 -3.71
CA ALA A 102 -7.00 -15.25 -2.85
C ALA A 102 -7.03 -16.58 -2.10
N GLY A 103 -8.14 -17.32 -2.12
CA GLY A 103 -8.32 -18.52 -1.31
C GLY A 103 -8.41 -18.24 0.20
N ALA A 104 -8.90 -17.05 0.59
CA ALA A 104 -9.09 -16.69 1.97
C ALA A 104 -10.27 -17.46 2.59
N GLU A 105 -10.20 -17.71 3.91
CA GLU A 105 -11.26 -18.47 4.61
C GLU A 105 -12.57 -17.66 4.68
N ASN A 106 -12.48 -16.34 4.93
CA ASN A 106 -13.62 -15.46 5.14
C ASN A 106 -13.49 -14.12 4.42
N ALA A 107 -14.64 -13.52 4.12
CA ALA A 107 -14.79 -12.13 3.76
C ALA A 107 -15.65 -11.40 4.77
N THR A 108 -15.36 -10.15 5.10
CA THR A 108 -16.13 -9.36 6.06
C THR A 108 -16.30 -7.91 5.60
N SER A 109 -17.42 -7.28 6.00
CA SER A 109 -17.61 -5.83 5.89
C SER A 109 -17.19 -5.08 7.16
N ASP A 110 -16.96 -5.79 8.27
CA ASP A 110 -16.51 -5.23 9.54
C ASP A 110 -15.13 -5.79 9.93
N TYR A 111 -14.10 -4.95 9.85
CA TYR A 111 -12.72 -5.34 10.19
C TYR A 111 -12.54 -5.67 11.69
N GLN A 112 -13.47 -5.30 12.57
CA GLN A 112 -13.42 -5.68 13.98
C GLN A 112 -13.45 -7.20 14.16
N ASN A 113 -14.05 -7.95 13.23
CA ASN A 113 -14.01 -9.40 13.23
C ASN A 113 -12.57 -9.95 13.08
N ILE A 114 -11.71 -9.23 12.35
CA ILE A 114 -10.28 -9.59 12.22
C ILE A 114 -9.55 -9.34 13.54
N LEU A 115 -9.79 -8.17 14.16
CA LEU A 115 -9.07 -7.76 15.37
C LEU A 115 -9.40 -8.63 16.57
N LYS A 116 -10.66 -9.06 16.67
CA LYS A 116 -11.17 -9.89 17.79
C LYS A 116 -10.89 -11.39 17.63
N ASP A 117 -10.51 -11.84 16.45
CA ASP A 117 -10.24 -13.25 16.20
C ASP A 117 -8.86 -13.64 16.77
N PRO A 118 -8.81 -14.54 17.79
CA PRO A 118 -7.54 -14.93 18.42
C PRO A 118 -6.61 -15.73 17.48
N GLU A 119 -7.12 -16.28 16.39
CA GLU A 119 -6.31 -17.01 15.42
C GLU A 119 -5.63 -16.09 14.38
N VAL A 120 -5.96 -14.79 14.34
CA VAL A 120 -5.27 -13.82 13.50
C VAL A 120 -4.03 -13.31 14.21
N ASP A 121 -2.86 -13.52 13.63
CA ASP A 121 -1.56 -13.10 14.18
C ASP A 121 -1.09 -11.77 13.58
N LEU A 122 -1.34 -11.57 12.28
CA LEU A 122 -0.91 -10.40 11.53
C LEU A 122 -2.09 -9.71 10.87
N VAL A 123 -2.21 -8.41 11.08
CA VAL A 123 -3.15 -7.55 10.38
C VAL A 123 -2.42 -6.74 9.32
N MET A 124 -2.85 -6.84 8.07
CA MET A 124 -2.34 -6.03 6.97
C MET A 124 -3.32 -4.90 6.65
N VAL A 125 -2.90 -3.64 6.82
CA VAL A 125 -3.70 -2.44 6.53
C VAL A 125 -3.29 -1.89 5.18
N THR A 126 -4.22 -1.92 4.20
CA THR A 126 -4.00 -1.52 2.81
C THR A 126 -5.12 -0.61 2.30
N THR A 127 -5.67 0.20 3.18
CA THR A 127 -6.78 1.13 2.95
C THR A 127 -6.30 2.47 2.35
N ARG A 128 -7.17 3.50 2.37
CA ARG A 128 -6.75 4.88 2.16
C ARG A 128 -5.97 5.39 3.36
N HIS A 129 -5.12 6.38 3.13
CA HIS A 129 -4.13 6.86 4.09
C HIS A 129 -4.72 7.32 5.43
N ASN A 130 -5.84 8.04 5.40
CA ASN A 130 -6.52 8.56 6.59
C ASN A 130 -7.11 7.47 7.53
N LEU A 131 -7.14 6.23 7.09
CA LEU A 131 -7.62 5.12 7.90
C LEU A 131 -6.48 4.33 8.56
N HIS A 132 -5.24 4.56 8.12
CA HIS A 132 -4.09 3.77 8.56
C HIS A 132 -3.85 3.88 10.06
N ALA A 133 -3.70 5.10 10.58
CA ALA A 133 -3.39 5.32 11.99
C ALA A 133 -4.39 4.64 12.93
N ARG A 134 -5.70 4.88 12.71
CA ARG A 134 -6.75 4.27 13.53
C ARG A 134 -6.70 2.75 13.51
N MET A 135 -6.60 2.15 12.32
CA MET A 135 -6.60 0.70 12.19
C MET A 135 -5.33 0.06 12.78
N VAL A 136 -4.18 0.71 12.65
CA VAL A 136 -2.92 0.31 13.28
C VAL A 136 -3.05 0.33 14.80
N ILE A 137 -3.53 1.44 15.39
CA ILE A 137 -3.71 1.60 16.82
C ILE A 137 -4.64 0.52 17.38
N GLU A 138 -5.79 0.31 16.73
CA GLU A 138 -6.75 -0.69 17.17
C GLU A 138 -6.18 -2.11 17.07
N ALA A 139 -5.43 -2.44 16.01
CA ALA A 139 -4.77 -3.75 15.85
C ALA A 139 -3.71 -3.99 16.95
N LEU A 140 -2.84 -3.01 17.20
CA LEU A 140 -1.83 -3.10 18.25
C LEU A 140 -2.45 -3.28 19.65
N ARG A 141 -3.52 -2.54 19.96
CA ARG A 141 -4.28 -2.68 21.23
C ARG A 141 -4.94 -4.06 21.40
N ASN A 142 -5.23 -4.75 20.29
CA ASN A 142 -5.72 -6.13 20.30
C ASN A 142 -4.57 -7.16 20.24
N GLY A 143 -3.32 -6.75 20.45
CA GLY A 143 -2.15 -7.63 20.49
C GLY A 143 -1.77 -8.23 19.13
N LYS A 144 -2.19 -7.60 18.02
CA LYS A 144 -1.88 -8.08 16.68
C LYS A 144 -0.60 -7.45 16.17
N SER A 145 0.28 -8.24 15.55
CA SER A 145 1.33 -7.68 14.69
C SER A 145 0.71 -6.98 13.49
N VAL A 146 1.32 -5.90 13.02
CA VAL A 146 0.77 -5.06 11.97
C VAL A 146 1.76 -4.86 10.84
N PHE A 147 1.29 -5.06 9.61
CA PHE A 147 1.86 -4.48 8.42
C PHE A 147 0.92 -3.40 7.92
N VAL A 148 1.40 -2.20 7.70
CA VAL A 148 0.61 -1.10 7.14
C VAL A 148 1.27 -0.54 5.89
N GLU A 149 0.48 -0.30 4.84
CA GLU A 149 0.97 0.44 3.68
C GLU A 149 1.36 1.86 4.07
N LYS A 150 2.30 2.39 3.34
CA LYS A 150 2.75 3.78 3.53
C LYS A 150 1.65 4.78 3.02
N PRO A 151 1.58 5.98 3.58
CA PRO A 151 2.25 6.45 4.79
C PRO A 151 1.66 5.81 6.04
N LEU A 152 2.43 5.73 7.12
CA LEU A 152 1.96 5.18 8.40
C LEU A 152 0.79 6.01 8.96
N CYS A 153 0.91 7.33 8.88
CA CYS A 153 -0.03 8.33 9.39
C CYS A 153 0.07 9.63 8.57
N LEU A 154 -0.82 10.57 8.81
CA LEU A 154 -0.88 11.85 8.08
C LEU A 154 -0.39 13.05 8.90
N ASN A 155 -0.32 12.93 10.22
CA ASN A 155 0.09 14.02 11.11
C ASN A 155 0.81 13.50 12.37
N GLU A 156 1.41 14.44 13.12
CA GLU A 156 2.19 14.13 14.33
C GLU A 156 1.33 13.54 15.46
N THR A 157 0.10 14.00 15.62
CA THR A 157 -0.82 13.47 16.64
C THR A 157 -1.12 11.99 16.42
N GLU A 158 -1.37 11.60 15.17
CA GLU A 158 -1.55 10.20 14.81
C GLU A 158 -0.29 9.37 15.06
N LEU A 159 0.90 9.95 14.78
CA LEU A 159 2.18 9.29 15.03
C LEU A 159 2.38 9.03 16.52
N ASP A 160 2.13 10.04 17.38
CA ASP A 160 2.25 9.91 18.83
C ASP A 160 1.28 8.87 19.39
N ASP A 161 0.06 8.81 18.87
CA ASP A 161 -0.93 7.80 19.27
C ASP A 161 -0.50 6.38 18.87
N ILE A 162 0.09 6.22 17.68
CA ILE A 162 0.66 4.94 17.23
C ILE A 162 1.83 4.52 18.12
N ILE A 163 2.74 5.45 18.43
CA ILE A 163 3.89 5.17 19.31
C ILE A 163 3.40 4.69 20.68
N ARG A 164 2.43 5.38 21.28
CA ARG A 164 1.83 4.96 22.56
C ARG A 164 1.17 3.56 22.47
N ALA A 165 0.44 3.31 21.39
CA ALA A 165 -0.19 2.01 21.18
C ALA A 165 0.83 0.88 21.02
N TYR A 166 1.92 1.14 20.29
CA TYR A 166 2.99 0.17 20.07
C TYR A 166 3.76 -0.12 21.36
N GLN A 167 4.09 0.92 22.16
CA GLN A 167 4.75 0.75 23.46
C GLN A 167 3.89 -0.01 24.48
N GLY A 168 2.55 0.10 24.37
CA GLY A 168 1.60 -0.64 25.20
C GLY A 168 1.22 -2.03 24.69
N ALA A 169 1.70 -2.42 23.51
CA ALA A 169 1.40 -3.71 22.92
C ALA A 169 2.17 -4.86 23.60
N PRO A 170 1.68 -6.09 23.57
CA PRO A 170 2.38 -7.25 24.11
C PRO A 170 3.79 -7.42 23.54
N GLU A 171 4.70 -7.96 24.33
CA GLU A 171 6.07 -8.28 23.89
C GLU A 171 6.05 -9.21 22.68
N GLY A 172 6.90 -8.95 21.69
CA GLY A 172 6.94 -9.68 20.43
C GLY A 172 5.98 -9.17 19.35
N THR A 173 5.09 -8.21 19.67
CA THR A 173 4.26 -7.53 18.66
C THR A 173 5.14 -6.69 17.74
N THR A 174 4.92 -6.79 16.43
CA THR A 174 5.69 -6.05 15.44
C THR A 174 4.82 -5.06 14.67
N LEU A 175 5.40 -3.90 14.32
CA LEU A 175 4.82 -2.93 13.41
C LEU A 175 5.77 -2.71 12.23
N THR A 176 5.29 -3.01 11.02
CA THR A 176 6.05 -2.84 9.78
C THR A 176 5.33 -1.90 8.86
N VAL A 177 6.02 -0.86 8.38
CA VAL A 177 5.51 0.05 7.36
C VAL A 177 5.98 -0.39 5.97
N GLY A 178 5.10 -0.37 4.99
CA GLY A 178 5.30 -0.89 3.64
C GLY A 178 6.26 -0.09 2.75
N PHE A 179 7.42 0.33 3.28
CA PHE A 179 8.47 0.96 2.48
C PHE A 179 9.24 -0.08 1.67
N ASN A 180 8.76 -0.35 0.47
CA ASN A 180 9.24 -1.44 -0.38
C ASN A 180 10.58 -1.19 -1.07
N ARG A 181 10.96 0.07 -1.35
CA ARG A 181 12.16 0.41 -2.15
C ARG A 181 13.47 -0.09 -1.53
N ARG A 182 13.58 -0.09 -0.20
CA ARG A 182 14.77 -0.58 0.51
C ARG A 182 15.05 -2.07 0.29
N PHE A 183 14.02 -2.85 0.02
CA PHE A 183 14.11 -4.30 -0.23
C PHE A 183 14.34 -4.64 -1.69
N SER A 184 14.48 -3.65 -2.56
CA SER A 184 14.80 -3.95 -3.96
C SER A 184 16.23 -4.49 -4.09
N PRO A 185 16.48 -5.45 -5.00
CA PRO A 185 17.84 -5.97 -5.23
C PRO A 185 18.86 -4.87 -5.55
N PHE A 186 18.40 -3.77 -6.15
CA PHE A 186 19.25 -2.60 -6.45
C PHE A 186 19.64 -1.85 -5.18
N ALA A 187 18.68 -1.51 -4.32
CA ALA A 187 18.93 -0.78 -3.08
C ALA A 187 19.83 -1.60 -2.13
N GLU A 188 19.57 -2.89 -1.99
CA GLU A 188 20.43 -3.80 -1.24
C GLU A 188 21.85 -3.88 -1.81
N LYS A 189 21.97 -3.93 -3.15
CA LYS A 189 23.30 -3.92 -3.80
C LYS A 189 24.01 -2.61 -3.56
N MET A 190 23.30 -1.46 -3.66
CA MET A 190 23.86 -0.14 -3.36
C MET A 190 24.37 -0.09 -1.93
N ARG A 191 23.55 -0.49 -0.93
CA ARG A 191 23.93 -0.48 0.49
C ARG A 191 25.20 -1.30 0.76
N ARG A 192 25.32 -2.49 0.15
CA ARG A 192 26.51 -3.34 0.26
C ARG A 192 27.75 -2.73 -0.40
N LEU A 193 27.60 -2.08 -1.55
CA LEU A 193 28.74 -1.46 -2.27
C LEU A 193 29.24 -0.18 -1.61
N LEU A 194 28.32 0.58 -1.00
CA LEU A 194 28.64 1.86 -0.36
C LEU A 194 29.37 1.68 0.99
N GLY A 195 29.02 0.63 1.72
CA GLY A 195 29.54 0.44 3.08
C GLY A 195 29.13 1.56 4.04
N ASP A 196 29.93 1.71 5.09
CA ASP A 196 29.74 2.76 6.11
C ASP A 196 30.44 4.07 5.70
N GLY A 197 30.16 5.14 6.43
CA GLY A 197 30.72 6.48 6.20
C GLY A 197 29.73 7.43 5.51
N PRO A 198 30.07 8.73 5.49
CA PRO A 198 29.22 9.78 4.96
C PRO A 198 29.07 9.68 3.43
N LYS A 199 27.91 10.06 2.94
CA LYS A 199 27.53 10.02 1.54
C LYS A 199 26.81 11.31 1.14
N ASN A 200 26.89 11.67 -0.14
CA ASN A 200 25.95 12.61 -0.75
C ASN A 200 24.97 11.82 -1.61
N ILE A 201 23.68 11.95 -1.32
CA ILE A 201 22.60 11.22 -1.99
C ILE A 201 21.72 12.24 -2.71
N VAL A 202 21.45 12.01 -4.00
CA VAL A 202 20.49 12.78 -4.77
C VAL A 202 19.42 11.82 -5.30
N ALA A 203 18.18 11.99 -4.87
CA ALA A 203 17.06 11.21 -5.32
C ALA A 203 16.06 12.10 -6.04
N THR A 204 15.73 11.81 -7.28
CA THR A 204 14.78 12.59 -8.07
C THR A 204 13.61 11.71 -8.49
N MET A 205 12.41 12.16 -8.15
CA MET A 205 11.13 11.61 -8.59
C MET A 205 10.48 12.57 -9.58
N ASN A 206 10.37 12.15 -10.84
CA ASN A 206 9.50 12.77 -11.83
C ASN A 206 8.11 12.14 -11.71
N ALA A 207 7.33 12.62 -10.74
CA ALA A 207 6.08 11.99 -10.31
C ALA A 207 4.96 12.11 -11.37
N GLY A 208 5.04 13.15 -12.20
CA GLY A 208 4.03 13.48 -13.20
C GLY A 208 2.76 14.09 -12.59
N PHE A 209 2.05 14.81 -13.44
CA PHE A 209 0.82 15.49 -13.05
C PHE A 209 -0.30 14.51 -12.67
N ILE A 210 -0.99 14.81 -11.56
CA ILE A 210 -2.26 14.21 -11.14
C ILE A 210 -3.26 15.36 -10.95
N PRO A 211 -4.52 15.25 -11.45
CA PRO A 211 -5.55 16.28 -11.23
C PRO A 211 -5.80 16.55 -9.75
N ARG A 212 -6.05 17.81 -9.41
CA ARG A 212 -6.20 18.27 -8.01
C ARG A 212 -7.39 17.64 -7.28
N GLU A 213 -8.40 17.21 -8.01
CA GLU A 213 -9.62 16.58 -7.49
C GLU A 213 -9.38 15.14 -7.01
N VAL A 214 -8.24 14.54 -7.35
CA VAL A 214 -7.90 13.19 -6.92
C VAL A 214 -7.57 13.20 -5.43
N TRP A 215 -8.11 12.26 -4.71
CA TRP A 215 -8.07 12.13 -3.25
C TRP A 215 -6.65 12.23 -2.62
N VAL A 216 -5.60 11.94 -3.38
CA VAL A 216 -4.21 12.03 -2.91
C VAL A 216 -3.77 13.47 -2.58
N HIS A 217 -4.45 14.48 -3.15
CA HIS A 217 -4.21 15.89 -2.89
C HIS A 217 -4.99 16.43 -1.69
N ASP A 218 -6.04 15.71 -1.26
CA ASP A 218 -6.81 16.05 -0.08
C ASP A 218 -5.96 15.77 1.18
N LEU A 219 -5.72 16.80 1.99
CA LEU A 219 -4.85 16.71 3.16
C LEU A 219 -5.42 15.79 4.25
N GLU A 220 -6.76 15.69 4.35
CA GLU A 220 -7.42 14.86 5.36
C GLU A 220 -7.53 13.39 4.93
N ILE A 221 -7.57 13.11 3.62
CA ILE A 221 -7.74 11.74 3.09
C ILE A 221 -6.42 11.15 2.63
N GLY A 222 -5.67 11.91 1.82
CA GLY A 222 -4.42 11.49 1.19
C GLY A 222 -3.16 12.02 1.88
N GLY A 223 -3.27 13.13 2.61
CA GLY A 223 -2.15 13.81 3.24
C GLY A 223 -1.27 14.61 2.26
N GLY A 224 -1.69 14.75 0.99
CA GLY A 224 -0.87 15.31 -0.07
C GLY A 224 0.20 14.35 -0.58
N ARG A 225 0.79 14.68 -1.72
CA ARG A 225 1.73 13.79 -2.42
C ARG A 225 3.12 13.73 -1.76
N ILE A 226 3.52 14.77 -1.02
CA ILE A 226 4.79 14.73 -0.28
C ILE A 226 4.73 13.65 0.81
N ILE A 227 3.70 13.65 1.65
CA ILE A 227 3.50 12.61 2.67
C ILE A 227 3.22 11.25 2.02
N GLY A 228 2.31 11.21 1.03
CA GLY A 228 1.86 9.97 0.43
C GLY A 228 2.89 9.27 -0.47
N GLU A 229 3.82 10.01 -1.10
CA GLU A 229 4.75 9.44 -2.08
C GLU A 229 6.22 9.75 -1.80
N ALA A 230 6.59 11.01 -1.46
CA ALA A 230 8.00 11.35 -1.21
C ALA A 230 8.57 10.63 0.01
N CYS A 231 7.74 10.16 0.94
CA CYS A 231 8.12 9.32 2.07
C CYS A 231 8.92 8.07 1.67
N HIS A 232 8.66 7.51 0.48
CA HIS A 232 9.45 6.40 -0.06
C HIS A 232 10.93 6.75 -0.28
N PHE A 233 11.22 8.00 -0.67
CA PHE A 233 12.58 8.46 -0.90
C PHE A 233 13.27 8.86 0.40
N ILE A 234 12.51 9.38 1.37
CA ILE A 234 13.01 9.62 2.72
C ILE A 234 13.48 8.30 3.34
N ASP A 235 12.65 7.26 3.23
CA ASP A 235 12.99 5.91 3.68
C ASP A 235 14.20 5.32 2.95
N LEU A 236 14.23 5.41 1.61
CA LEU A 236 15.35 4.91 0.80
C LEU A 236 16.66 5.62 1.12
N CYS A 237 16.65 6.95 1.24
CA CYS A 237 17.83 7.73 1.60
C CYS A 237 18.32 7.36 3.01
N SER A 238 17.42 7.17 3.97
CA SER A 238 17.76 6.72 5.33
C SER A 238 18.35 5.32 5.35
N PHE A 239 17.81 4.41 4.55
CA PHE A 239 18.36 3.07 4.36
C PHE A 239 19.78 3.11 3.77
N LEU A 240 20.02 3.92 2.74
CA LEU A 240 21.34 4.07 2.11
C LEU A 240 22.32 4.81 3.01
N ALA A 241 21.88 5.81 3.76
CA ALA A 241 22.69 6.53 4.77
C ALA A 241 23.10 5.59 5.91
N GLY A 242 22.19 4.74 6.36
CA GLY A 242 22.38 3.86 7.52
C GLY A 242 22.53 4.64 8.83
N SER A 243 21.82 5.77 8.97
CA SER A 243 21.90 6.70 10.08
C SER A 243 20.59 7.44 10.26
N GLU A 244 20.40 8.07 11.40
CA GLU A 244 19.22 8.86 11.75
C GLU A 244 19.26 10.25 11.13
N VAL A 245 18.10 10.77 10.73
CA VAL A 245 17.91 12.15 10.28
C VAL A 245 17.99 13.08 11.50
N VAL A 246 18.86 14.10 11.43
CA VAL A 246 19.04 15.09 12.52
C VAL A 246 18.60 16.49 12.13
N ALA A 247 18.40 16.77 10.84
CA ALA A 247 17.84 18.03 10.37
C ALA A 247 17.15 17.85 9.01
N VAL A 248 16.11 18.65 8.79
CA VAL A 248 15.36 18.70 7.53
C VAL A 248 15.11 20.14 7.13
N CYS A 249 15.18 20.39 5.82
CA CYS A 249 14.75 21.64 5.21
C CYS A 249 13.99 21.30 3.91
N MET A 250 12.88 21.96 3.67
CA MET A 250 12.10 21.80 2.43
C MET A 250 11.90 23.14 1.75
N ASN A 251 12.06 23.18 0.43
CA ASN A 251 11.74 24.30 -0.40
C ASN A 251 10.77 23.86 -1.50
N ALA A 252 9.62 24.52 -1.56
CA ALA A 252 8.57 24.24 -2.54
C ALA A 252 8.61 25.22 -3.71
N LEU A 253 8.13 24.77 -4.88
CA LEU A 253 8.05 25.58 -6.09
C LEU A 253 6.92 26.61 -5.97
N GLY A 254 7.19 27.84 -6.41
CA GLY A 254 6.22 28.96 -6.45
C GLY A 254 6.52 30.03 -5.41
N GLU A 255 5.97 31.24 -5.64
CA GLU A 255 6.13 32.37 -4.72
C GLU A 255 5.38 32.15 -3.40
N ASN A 256 4.18 31.54 -3.48
CA ASN A 256 3.33 31.21 -2.34
C ASN A 256 2.85 29.76 -2.49
N PRO A 257 3.69 28.76 -2.20
CA PRO A 257 3.32 27.36 -2.37
C PRO A 257 2.21 26.97 -1.40
N GLU A 258 1.24 26.20 -1.90
CA GLU A 258 0.18 25.61 -1.08
C GLU A 258 0.72 24.49 -0.20
N GLU A 259 0.05 24.21 0.93
CA GLU A 259 0.43 23.16 1.88
C GLU A 259 0.46 21.77 1.22
N ASN A 260 -0.45 21.52 0.27
CA ASN A 260 -0.52 20.26 -0.49
C ASN A 260 0.31 20.30 -1.80
N THR A 261 1.39 21.11 -1.83
CA THR A 261 2.30 21.13 -2.99
C THR A 261 2.77 19.75 -3.38
N ASP A 262 2.97 19.53 -4.68
CA ASP A 262 3.55 18.31 -5.25
C ASP A 262 4.86 18.56 -6.02
N ASN A 263 5.48 19.74 -5.75
CA ASN A 263 6.77 20.14 -6.32
C ASN A 263 7.66 20.72 -5.24
N ALA A 264 8.58 19.90 -4.71
CA ALA A 264 9.47 20.32 -3.64
C ALA A 264 10.82 19.62 -3.70
N SER A 265 11.85 20.31 -3.14
CA SER A 265 13.15 19.74 -2.83
C SER A 265 13.28 19.65 -1.31
N ILE A 266 13.60 18.46 -0.81
CA ILE A 266 13.76 18.16 0.61
C ILE A 266 15.23 17.83 0.86
N LEU A 267 15.87 18.55 1.79
CA LEU A 267 17.23 18.30 2.23
C LEU A 267 17.19 17.60 3.59
N LEU A 268 17.90 16.47 3.67
CA LEU A 268 18.06 15.71 4.91
C LEU A 268 19.53 15.69 5.33
N ARG A 269 19.79 15.96 6.60
CA ARG A 269 21.09 15.76 7.23
C ARG A 269 21.01 14.59 8.20
N TYR A 270 21.98 13.70 8.12
CA TYR A 270 22.06 12.51 8.96
C TYR A 270 23.16 12.65 10.03
N ALA A 271 23.00 11.96 11.15
CA ALA A 271 23.94 11.99 12.28
C ALA A 271 25.37 11.57 11.90
N ASN A 272 25.53 10.66 10.93
CA ASN A 272 26.84 10.22 10.43
C ASN A 272 27.50 11.19 9.42
N GLY A 273 26.93 12.39 9.21
CA GLY A 273 27.43 13.38 8.26
C GLY A 273 26.97 13.18 6.81
N THR A 274 26.11 12.18 6.51
CA THR A 274 25.50 12.02 5.20
C THR A 274 24.51 13.16 4.93
N ASN A 275 24.46 13.64 3.69
CA ASN A 275 23.45 14.56 3.19
C ASN A 275 22.63 13.89 2.10
N ALA A 276 21.32 14.13 2.10
CA ALA A 276 20.46 13.73 0.99
C ALA A 276 19.61 14.89 0.49
N VAL A 277 19.42 14.95 -0.83
CA VAL A 277 18.49 15.85 -1.51
C VAL A 277 17.47 14.98 -2.22
N ILE A 278 16.20 15.20 -1.89
CA ILE A 278 15.07 14.51 -2.52
C ILE A 278 14.31 15.56 -3.33
N ASN A 279 14.31 15.40 -4.64
CA ASN A 279 13.57 16.23 -5.58
C ASN A 279 12.30 15.50 -5.96
N TYR A 280 11.15 15.98 -5.48
CA TYR A 280 9.84 15.46 -5.82
C TYR A 280 9.15 16.45 -6.73
N PHE A 281 9.01 16.13 -8.03
CA PHE A 281 8.51 17.04 -9.06
C PHE A 281 7.35 16.40 -9.83
N ALA A 282 6.19 17.03 -9.79
CA ALA A 282 4.99 16.59 -10.50
C ALA A 282 4.80 17.31 -11.85
N ASN A 283 5.60 18.33 -12.15
CA ASN A 283 5.49 19.18 -13.34
C ASN A 283 6.36 18.68 -14.53
N GLY A 284 7.06 17.57 -14.36
CA GLY A 284 7.92 17.03 -15.42
C GLY A 284 7.16 16.21 -16.47
N SER A 285 7.79 16.00 -17.62
CA SER A 285 7.23 15.16 -18.69
C SER A 285 7.26 13.67 -18.34
N LYS A 286 6.17 12.97 -18.63
CA LYS A 286 6.07 11.51 -18.47
C LYS A 286 6.99 10.72 -19.42
N SER A 287 7.58 11.34 -20.43
CA SER A 287 8.58 10.72 -21.30
C SER A 287 9.97 10.65 -20.67
N TYR A 288 10.22 11.41 -19.60
CA TYR A 288 11.44 11.32 -18.80
C TYR A 288 11.36 10.17 -17.79
N ALA A 289 12.51 9.65 -17.36
CA ALA A 289 12.57 8.60 -16.35
C ALA A 289 11.86 9.02 -15.06
N LYS A 290 11.06 8.11 -14.48
CA LYS A 290 10.27 8.41 -13.29
C LYS A 290 11.15 8.61 -12.05
N GLU A 291 12.15 7.73 -11.85
CA GLU A 291 12.96 7.73 -10.64
C GLU A 291 14.46 7.63 -10.96
N ARG A 292 15.26 8.45 -10.29
CA ARG A 292 16.72 8.41 -10.39
C ARG A 292 17.34 8.64 -9.02
N VAL A 293 18.31 7.78 -8.66
CA VAL A 293 19.07 7.93 -7.41
C VAL A 293 20.55 7.88 -7.69
N GLU A 294 21.29 8.89 -7.23
CA GLU A 294 22.72 9.01 -7.35
C GLU A 294 23.36 9.09 -5.97
N VAL A 295 24.42 8.33 -5.75
CA VAL A 295 25.12 8.34 -4.46
C VAL A 295 26.62 8.50 -4.71
N PHE A 296 27.20 9.51 -4.08
CA PHE A 296 28.62 9.85 -4.15
C PHE A 296 29.26 9.55 -2.79
N SER A 297 30.29 8.73 -2.77
CA SER A 297 31.03 8.38 -1.56
C SER A 297 32.40 7.82 -1.90
N GLN A 298 33.48 8.30 -1.23
CA GLN A 298 34.81 7.73 -1.31
C GLN A 298 35.32 7.61 -2.77
N GLU A 299 35.24 8.69 -3.53
CA GLU A 299 35.63 8.76 -4.97
C GLU A 299 34.87 7.79 -5.89
N ARG A 300 33.73 7.27 -5.42
CA ARG A 300 32.87 6.35 -6.15
C ARG A 300 31.49 6.94 -6.35
N VAL A 301 30.84 6.58 -7.44
CA VAL A 301 29.46 6.98 -7.75
C VAL A 301 28.62 5.78 -8.10
N LEU A 302 27.44 5.68 -7.52
CA LEU A 302 26.38 4.77 -7.95
C LEU A 302 25.23 5.56 -8.57
N VAL A 303 24.73 5.11 -9.71
CA VAL A 303 23.59 5.70 -10.42
C VAL A 303 22.53 4.63 -10.64
N LEU A 304 21.42 4.74 -9.94
CA LEU A 304 20.23 3.92 -10.16
C LEU A 304 19.27 4.67 -11.08
N ASP A 305 19.00 4.09 -12.26
CA ASP A 305 18.13 4.66 -13.27
C ASP A 305 16.85 3.86 -13.38
N ASN A 306 15.74 4.48 -12.95
CA ASN A 306 14.36 4.02 -13.09
C ASN A 306 14.14 2.54 -12.68
N TRP A 307 14.86 2.05 -11.68
CA TRP A 307 14.86 0.65 -11.21
C TRP A 307 15.13 -0.39 -12.29
N ARG A 308 15.74 0.03 -13.41
CA ARG A 308 16.09 -0.81 -14.55
C ARG A 308 17.59 -1.09 -14.64
N LYS A 309 18.40 -0.12 -14.21
CA LYS A 309 19.84 -0.22 -14.28
C LYS A 309 20.50 0.48 -13.09
N LEU A 310 21.46 -0.19 -12.48
CA LEU A 310 22.39 0.38 -11.53
C LEU A 310 23.77 0.40 -12.19
N THR A 311 24.41 1.57 -12.26
CA THR A 311 25.76 1.74 -12.81
C THR A 311 26.70 2.19 -11.69
N GLY A 312 27.90 1.62 -11.62
CA GLY A 312 28.94 1.99 -10.66
C GLY A 312 30.17 2.56 -11.36
N TYR A 313 30.67 3.65 -10.80
CA TYR A 313 31.92 4.30 -11.22
C TYR A 313 32.90 4.29 -10.06
N GLY A 314 34.17 4.00 -10.33
CA GLY A 314 35.23 3.91 -9.31
C GLY A 314 35.18 2.63 -8.45
N PHE A 315 34.37 1.65 -8.77
CA PHE A 315 34.30 0.37 -8.07
C PHE A 315 35.16 -0.71 -8.72
N LYS A 316 36.04 -1.35 -7.96
CA LYS A 316 36.71 -2.57 -8.39
C LYS A 316 35.74 -3.74 -8.37
N GLY A 317 35.48 -4.39 -9.51
CA GLY A 317 34.63 -5.58 -9.62
C GLY A 317 33.13 -5.32 -9.73
N PHE A 318 32.71 -4.04 -9.91
CA PHE A 318 31.32 -3.70 -10.20
C PHE A 318 31.23 -2.53 -11.19
N SER A 319 30.59 -2.75 -12.33
CA SER A 319 30.33 -1.71 -13.33
C SER A 319 28.84 -1.44 -13.54
N ALA A 320 28.01 -2.49 -13.59
CA ALA A 320 26.57 -2.33 -13.75
C ALA A 320 25.79 -3.59 -13.33
N MET A 321 24.52 -3.37 -13.00
CA MET A 321 23.49 -4.39 -12.78
C MET A 321 22.24 -3.94 -13.54
N LYS A 322 21.59 -4.86 -14.27
CA LYS A 322 20.32 -4.63 -14.97
C LYS A 322 19.21 -5.43 -14.31
N ALA A 323 17.97 -4.92 -14.38
CA ALA A 323 16.80 -5.66 -13.95
C ALA A 323 16.60 -6.91 -14.82
N GLY A 324 16.34 -8.07 -14.20
CA GLY A 324 15.72 -9.21 -14.86
C GLY A 324 14.24 -8.93 -15.14
N MET A 325 13.60 -9.75 -15.98
CA MET A 325 12.17 -9.58 -16.30
C MET A 325 11.25 -9.59 -15.05
N ASP A 326 11.64 -10.28 -13.97
CA ASP A 326 10.86 -10.37 -12.72
C ASP A 326 11.02 -9.14 -11.80
N THR A 327 12.03 -8.30 -12.01
CA THR A 327 12.34 -7.17 -11.12
C THR A 327 11.53 -5.92 -11.45
N VAL A 328 10.93 -5.84 -12.64
CA VAL A 328 10.22 -4.65 -13.15
C VAL A 328 8.83 -4.50 -12.53
N SER A 329 8.24 -5.56 -11.98
CA SER A 329 6.87 -5.54 -11.44
C SER A 329 6.69 -4.75 -10.13
N TYR A 330 7.79 -4.45 -9.41
CA TYR A 330 7.72 -3.75 -8.11
C TYR A 330 7.60 -2.22 -8.20
N THR A 331 7.80 -1.62 -9.37
CA THR A 331 7.96 -0.16 -9.50
C THR A 331 6.90 0.56 -10.33
N HIS A 332 5.97 -0.16 -10.98
CA HIS A 332 5.06 0.45 -11.96
C HIS A 332 3.62 0.62 -11.50
N LEU A 333 3.27 0.36 -10.24
CA LEU A 333 1.89 0.41 -9.73
C LEU A 333 1.63 1.49 -8.67
N THR A 334 2.48 2.51 -8.60
CA THR A 334 2.17 3.77 -7.87
C THR A 334 2.12 4.93 -8.83
#